data_132d487d9032cfd96dd2b3c43e5cd5b6
#
_entry.id   132d487d9032cfd96dd2b3c43e5cd5b6
#
_cell.length_a   1.000
_cell.length_b   1.000
_cell.length_c   1.000
_cell.angle_alpha   90.00
_cell.angle_beta   90.00
_cell.angle_gamma   90.00
#
_symmetry.space_group_name_H-M   'P 1'
#
loop_
_entity.id
_entity.type
_entity.pdbx_description
1 polymer ?
#
loop_
_entity_poly.entity_id
_entity_poly.type
_entity_poly.pdbx_seq_one_letter_code
_entity_poly.pdbx_strand_id
1 'polypeptide(L)'
;MVTVPAYFNDAQRQATKDAGSIAGLEVLRIINEPTAAAIAYGLDKKQGEKNVIVFDLGGGTFDVSLLTIDNGVFEVMATSGDTHLGGEDFDQRLTDHFAKVFKKKHSVDVKTDARALQKLKSEVEKAKRDLSSVLQVKISIEGLMDGIDFEETITRARFEELCADLFKKTLVPVQTVMDDSGFKKSEIDEIVLVGGSTRIPKVQQL
;
A
#
# COMPACT_ATOMS: atom_id res chain seq x y z
N MET A 1 0.92 18.54 13.22
CA MET A 1 1.99 17.53 13.22
C MET A 1 2.06 16.92 11.83
N VAL A 2 3.25 16.55 11.36
CA VAL A 2 3.48 15.89 10.07
C VAL A 2 4.24 14.59 10.32
N THR A 3 3.89 13.54 9.59
CA THR A 3 4.54 12.24 9.69
C THR A 3 5.60 12.07 8.60
N VAL A 4 6.63 11.29 8.90
CA VAL A 4 7.68 10.91 7.95
C VAL A 4 8.05 9.44 8.16
N PRO A 5 8.56 8.75 7.13
CA PRO A 5 9.12 7.42 7.30
C PRO A 5 10.16 7.35 8.42
N ALA A 6 10.23 6.23 9.13
CA ALA A 6 11.14 6.09 10.27
C ALA A 6 12.62 6.19 9.87
N TYR A 7 12.97 5.84 8.63
CA TYR A 7 14.32 5.88 8.08
C TYR A 7 14.77 7.28 7.57
N PHE A 8 13.89 8.31 7.59
CA PHE A 8 14.28 9.66 7.19
C PHE A 8 15.37 10.19 8.10
N ASN A 9 16.42 10.74 7.50
CA ASN A 9 17.48 11.45 8.21
C ASN A 9 17.06 12.89 8.60
N ASP A 10 17.88 13.57 9.36
CA ASP A 10 17.57 14.92 9.87
C ASP A 10 17.35 15.94 8.74
N ALA A 11 18.12 15.84 7.64
CA ALA A 11 17.94 16.73 6.49
C ALA A 11 16.60 16.54 5.80
N GLN A 12 16.14 15.29 5.63
CA GLN A 12 14.84 14.96 5.07
C GLN A 12 13.69 15.41 5.99
N ARG A 13 13.84 15.25 7.30
CA ARG A 13 12.90 15.73 8.32
C ARG A 13 12.79 17.25 8.29
N GLN A 14 13.90 17.95 8.21
CA GLN A 14 13.93 19.40 8.12
C GLN A 14 13.28 19.88 6.81
N ALA A 15 13.62 19.27 5.67
CA ALA A 15 13.01 19.59 4.37
C ALA A 15 11.48 19.40 4.38
N THR A 16 10.98 18.35 5.06
CA THR A 16 9.54 18.14 5.22
C THR A 16 8.90 19.25 6.05
N LYS A 17 9.56 19.68 7.13
CA LYS A 17 9.11 20.80 7.96
C LYS A 17 9.09 22.12 7.17
N ASP A 18 10.13 22.37 6.39
CA ASP A 18 10.27 23.56 5.55
C ASP A 18 9.18 23.58 4.46
N ALA A 19 8.92 22.46 3.82
CA ALA A 19 7.82 22.34 2.85
C ALA A 19 6.46 22.68 3.45
N GLY A 20 6.20 22.22 4.68
CA GLY A 20 4.99 22.57 5.42
C GLY A 20 4.92 24.07 5.68
N SER A 21 6.04 24.69 6.10
CA SER A 21 6.12 26.15 6.34
C SER A 21 5.92 26.96 5.06
N ILE A 22 6.50 26.53 3.93
CA ILE A 22 6.31 27.15 2.60
C ILE A 22 4.83 27.06 2.17
N ALA A 23 4.15 25.96 2.51
CA ALA A 23 2.71 25.81 2.26
C ALA A 23 1.82 26.62 3.23
N GLY A 24 2.40 27.42 4.13
CA GLY A 24 1.68 28.26 5.10
C GLY A 24 1.22 27.51 6.36
N LEU A 25 1.75 26.32 6.61
CA LEU A 25 1.41 25.52 7.79
C LEU A 25 2.41 25.76 8.93
N GLU A 26 1.93 25.84 10.15
CA GLU A 26 2.77 25.78 11.35
C GLU A 26 3.03 24.30 11.72
N VAL A 27 4.21 23.79 11.38
CA VAL A 27 4.61 22.41 11.69
C VAL A 27 5.16 22.32 13.11
N LEU A 28 4.31 21.99 14.07
CA LEU A 28 4.66 21.91 15.50
C LEU A 28 5.62 20.75 15.78
N ARG A 29 5.46 19.61 15.10
CA ARG A 29 6.28 18.41 15.33
C ARG A 29 6.31 17.52 14.09
N ILE A 30 7.46 16.87 13.88
CA ILE A 30 7.65 15.71 12.97
C ILE A 30 7.67 14.46 13.81
N ILE A 31 6.92 13.42 13.41
CA ILE A 31 6.90 12.10 14.07
C ILE A 31 7.04 10.99 13.03
N ASN A 32 7.50 9.82 13.46
CA ASN A 32 7.60 8.66 12.59
C ASN A 32 6.21 8.11 12.22
N GLU A 33 6.00 7.75 10.96
CA GLU A 33 4.74 7.15 10.47
C GLU A 33 4.33 5.90 11.27
N PRO A 34 5.22 4.93 11.53
CA PRO A 34 4.84 3.76 12.32
C PRO A 34 4.48 4.12 13.78
N THR A 35 5.12 5.11 14.37
CA THR A 35 4.75 5.61 15.70
C THR A 35 3.36 6.26 15.68
N ALA A 36 3.07 7.07 14.68
CA ALA A 36 1.75 7.69 14.52
C ALA A 36 0.65 6.63 14.33
N ALA A 37 0.93 5.59 13.56
CA ALA A 37 0.01 4.47 13.37
C ALA A 37 -0.26 3.74 14.70
N ALA A 38 0.77 3.39 15.46
CA ALA A 38 0.63 2.74 16.75
C ALA A 38 -0.20 3.58 17.74
N ILE A 39 0.02 4.91 17.78
CA ILE A 39 -0.78 5.83 18.58
C ILE A 39 -2.25 5.85 18.10
N ALA A 40 -2.49 5.91 16.80
CA ALA A 40 -3.84 5.92 16.25
C ALA A 40 -4.63 4.64 16.60
N TYR A 41 -3.96 3.51 16.72
CA TYR A 41 -4.53 2.25 17.20
C TYR A 41 -4.62 2.15 18.72
N GLY A 42 -4.21 3.20 19.47
CA GLY A 42 -4.31 3.26 20.92
C GLY A 42 -3.31 2.38 21.67
N LEU A 43 -2.21 2.01 21.05
CA LEU A 43 -1.18 1.15 21.66
C LEU A 43 -0.36 1.88 22.73
N ASP A 44 -0.34 3.22 22.69
CA ASP A 44 0.25 4.09 23.72
C ASP A 44 -0.41 3.97 25.10
N LYS A 45 -1.66 3.49 25.13
CA LYS A 45 -2.47 3.37 26.35
C LYS A 45 -2.43 1.99 27.00
N LYS A 46 -1.83 1.01 26.32
CA LYS A 46 -1.71 -0.36 26.83
C LYS A 46 -0.54 -0.43 27.83
N GLN A 47 -0.76 -1.09 28.97
CA GLN A 47 0.30 -1.31 29.95
C GLN A 47 1.24 -2.44 29.55
N GLY A 48 2.51 -2.32 29.97
CA GLY A 48 3.57 -3.29 29.70
C GLY A 48 4.26 -3.09 28.35
N GLU A 49 5.39 -3.75 28.22
CA GLU A 49 6.18 -3.76 26.99
C GLU A 49 5.49 -4.59 25.91
N LYS A 50 5.47 -4.08 24.68
CA LYS A 50 4.90 -4.74 23.51
C LYS A 50 5.77 -4.56 22.29
N ASN A 51 5.93 -5.65 21.55
CA ASN A 51 6.62 -5.65 20.27
C ASN A 51 5.59 -5.68 19.14
N VAL A 52 5.60 -4.65 18.32
CA VAL A 52 4.56 -4.40 17.31
C VAL A 52 5.19 -4.25 15.94
N ILE A 53 4.70 -5.02 14.97
CA ILE A 53 5.02 -4.80 13.57
C ILE A 53 3.99 -3.84 12.99
N VAL A 54 4.45 -2.73 12.41
CA VAL A 54 3.64 -1.86 11.57
C VAL A 54 3.92 -2.22 10.11
N PHE A 55 2.89 -2.68 9.41
CA PHE A 55 2.91 -3.09 8.01
C PHE A 55 2.13 -2.05 7.21
N ASP A 56 2.82 -1.12 6.57
CA ASP A 56 2.22 -0.01 5.83
C ASP A 56 2.35 -0.25 4.32
N LEU A 57 1.25 -0.68 3.69
CA LEU A 57 1.15 -0.87 2.25
C LEU A 57 0.22 0.18 1.65
N GLY A 58 0.82 1.24 1.15
CA GLY A 58 0.14 2.38 0.55
C GLY A 58 -0.19 2.22 -0.94
N GLY A 59 -0.30 3.35 -1.63
CA GLY A 59 -0.53 3.39 -3.08
C GLY A 59 0.73 3.12 -3.89
N GLY A 60 1.88 3.67 -3.48
CA GLY A 60 3.14 3.59 -4.23
C GLY A 60 4.31 3.01 -3.44
N THR A 61 4.22 2.94 -2.11
CA THR A 61 5.30 2.48 -1.23
C THR A 61 4.80 1.43 -0.24
N PHE A 62 5.74 0.61 0.20
CA PHE A 62 5.56 -0.40 1.22
C PHE A 62 6.64 -0.26 2.29
N ASP A 63 6.23 -0.06 3.53
CA ASP A 63 7.12 0.09 4.67
C ASP A 63 6.72 -0.87 5.77
N VAL A 64 7.72 -1.50 6.40
CA VAL A 64 7.58 -2.37 7.57
C VAL A 64 8.49 -1.85 8.66
N SER A 65 7.97 -1.68 9.86
CA SER A 65 8.74 -1.28 11.02
C SER A 65 8.39 -2.15 12.23
N LEU A 66 9.39 -2.56 12.97
CA LEU A 66 9.22 -3.19 14.27
C LEU A 66 9.45 -2.15 15.36
N LEU A 67 8.47 -2.00 16.23
CA LEU A 67 8.47 -1.09 17.36
C LEU A 67 8.44 -1.89 18.66
N THR A 68 9.22 -1.46 19.65
CA THR A 68 8.98 -1.78 21.05
C THR A 68 8.27 -0.58 21.69
N ILE A 69 7.17 -0.83 22.38
CA ILE A 69 6.36 0.17 23.08
C ILE A 69 6.35 -0.20 24.55
N ASP A 70 6.92 0.66 25.38
CA ASP A 70 6.92 0.48 26.84
C ASP A 70 6.42 1.76 27.53
N ASN A 71 5.28 1.66 28.25
CA ASN A 71 4.71 2.76 29.02
C ASN A 71 4.57 4.08 28.24
N GLY A 72 4.19 4.00 26.94
CA GLY A 72 4.02 5.15 26.06
C GLY A 72 5.32 5.68 25.41
N VAL A 73 6.45 5.02 25.65
CA VAL A 73 7.71 5.26 24.94
C VAL A 73 7.78 4.34 23.73
N PHE A 74 8.08 4.88 22.55
CA PHE A 74 8.16 4.16 21.30
C PHE A 74 9.63 4.12 20.83
N GLU A 75 10.14 2.92 20.63
CA GLU A 75 11.45 2.68 20.05
C GLU A 75 11.32 1.92 18.74
N VAL A 76 11.96 2.41 17.68
CA VAL A 76 11.99 1.73 16.37
C VAL A 76 13.21 0.81 16.36
N MET A 77 12.98 -0.50 16.40
CA MET A 77 14.03 -1.52 16.47
C MET A 77 14.62 -1.82 15.10
N ALA A 78 13.79 -1.90 14.07
CA ALA A 78 14.20 -2.13 12.70
C ALA A 78 13.15 -1.59 11.73
N THR A 79 13.59 -1.27 10.50
CA THR A 79 12.72 -0.83 9.42
C THR A 79 13.24 -1.34 8.08
N SER A 80 12.34 -1.74 7.20
CA SER A 80 12.63 -2.16 5.83
C SER A 80 11.45 -1.83 4.94
N GLY A 81 11.64 -1.82 3.62
CA GLY A 81 10.53 -1.50 2.71
C GLY A 81 10.91 -1.64 1.24
N ASP A 82 9.94 -1.30 0.39
CA ASP A 82 10.10 -1.18 -1.06
C ASP A 82 9.41 0.11 -1.52
N THR A 83 10.19 1.08 -1.96
CA THR A 83 9.71 2.39 -2.43
C THR A 83 8.98 2.33 -3.79
N HIS A 84 8.91 1.15 -4.41
CA HIS A 84 8.27 0.90 -5.70
C HIS A 84 7.31 -0.30 -5.63
N LEU A 85 6.67 -0.51 -4.47
CA LEU A 85 5.65 -1.54 -4.28
C LEU A 85 4.43 -0.93 -3.57
N GLY A 86 3.28 -0.96 -4.24
CA GLY A 86 2.04 -0.43 -3.68
C GLY A 86 0.80 -0.75 -4.50
N GLY A 87 -0.29 -0.08 -4.18
CA GLY A 87 -1.59 -0.25 -4.83
C GLY A 87 -1.55 0.00 -6.33
N GLU A 88 -0.70 0.93 -6.79
CA GLU A 88 -0.52 1.25 -8.21
C GLU A 88 0.05 0.09 -9.01
N ASP A 89 0.91 -0.74 -8.41
CA ASP A 89 1.44 -1.93 -9.06
C ASP A 89 0.35 -2.97 -9.30
N PHE A 90 -0.57 -3.14 -8.35
CA PHE A 90 -1.75 -3.98 -8.52
C PHE A 90 -2.67 -3.44 -9.61
N ASP A 91 -2.89 -2.11 -9.67
CA ASP A 91 -3.66 -1.46 -10.73
C ASP A 91 -3.01 -1.65 -12.10
N GLN A 92 -1.68 -1.53 -12.16
CA GLN A 92 -0.95 -1.72 -13.42
C GLN A 92 -1.08 -3.16 -13.93
N ARG A 93 -1.04 -4.18 -13.06
CA ARG A 93 -1.25 -5.60 -13.45
C ARG A 93 -2.64 -5.82 -14.05
N LEU A 94 -3.68 -5.26 -13.42
CA LEU A 94 -5.04 -5.32 -13.93
C LEU A 94 -5.21 -4.56 -15.23
N THR A 95 -4.63 -3.35 -15.33
CA THR A 95 -4.65 -2.53 -16.54
C THR A 95 -4.01 -3.26 -17.71
N ASP A 96 -2.85 -3.88 -17.49
CA ASP A 96 -2.16 -4.67 -18.51
C ASP A 96 -2.97 -5.90 -18.94
N HIS A 97 -3.64 -6.54 -18.00
CA HIS A 97 -4.53 -7.65 -18.30
C HIS A 97 -5.68 -7.22 -19.21
N PHE A 98 -6.39 -6.16 -18.83
CA PHE A 98 -7.55 -5.69 -19.61
C PHE A 98 -7.17 -5.04 -20.95
N ALA A 99 -6.04 -4.35 -21.02
CA ALA A 99 -5.50 -3.87 -22.29
C ALA A 99 -5.22 -5.02 -23.28
N LYS A 100 -4.66 -6.14 -22.79
CA LYS A 100 -4.48 -7.36 -23.60
C LYS A 100 -5.81 -7.98 -24.04
N VAL A 101 -6.81 -8.02 -23.15
CA VAL A 101 -8.15 -8.54 -23.47
C VAL A 101 -8.80 -7.68 -24.53
N PHE A 102 -8.78 -6.36 -24.39
CA PHE A 102 -9.33 -5.41 -25.37
C PHE A 102 -8.67 -5.58 -26.74
N LYS A 103 -7.32 -5.59 -26.75
CA LYS A 103 -6.54 -5.78 -27.98
C LYS A 103 -6.87 -7.11 -28.69
N LYS A 104 -7.05 -8.18 -27.92
CA LYS A 104 -7.41 -9.50 -28.48
C LYS A 104 -8.80 -9.50 -29.11
N LYS A 105 -9.78 -8.79 -28.52
CA LYS A 105 -11.17 -8.76 -29.01
C LYS A 105 -11.37 -7.81 -30.18
N HIS A 106 -10.70 -6.67 -30.17
CA HIS A 106 -10.99 -5.57 -31.09
C HIS A 106 -9.84 -5.23 -32.03
N SER A 107 -8.67 -5.89 -31.88
CA SER A 107 -7.45 -5.62 -32.69
C SER A 107 -6.90 -4.19 -32.55
N VAL A 108 -7.32 -3.47 -31.49
CA VAL A 108 -6.93 -2.10 -31.16
C VAL A 108 -6.19 -2.08 -29.83
N ASP A 109 -5.11 -1.33 -29.74
CA ASP A 109 -4.30 -1.27 -28.51
C ASP A 109 -4.63 0.00 -27.70
N VAL A 110 -5.35 -0.15 -26.60
CA VAL A 110 -5.73 0.95 -25.72
C VAL A 110 -4.54 1.74 -25.18
N LYS A 111 -3.35 1.16 -25.16
CA LYS A 111 -2.13 1.83 -24.68
C LYS A 111 -1.61 2.91 -25.64
N THR A 112 -2.09 2.94 -26.88
CA THR A 112 -1.70 3.97 -27.87
C THR A 112 -2.48 5.28 -27.70
N ASP A 113 -3.58 5.28 -26.93
CA ASP A 113 -4.37 6.46 -26.61
C ASP A 113 -4.34 6.77 -25.12
N ALA A 114 -3.76 7.90 -24.75
CA ALA A 114 -3.59 8.31 -23.35
C ALA A 114 -4.94 8.51 -22.62
N ARG A 115 -6.00 8.94 -23.31
CA ARG A 115 -7.33 9.15 -22.72
C ARG A 115 -8.01 7.82 -22.47
N ALA A 116 -7.95 6.90 -23.43
CA ALA A 116 -8.50 5.55 -23.30
C ALA A 116 -7.78 4.80 -22.16
N LEU A 117 -6.45 4.87 -22.12
CA LEU A 117 -5.66 4.26 -21.05
C LEU A 117 -6.03 4.83 -19.67
N GLN A 118 -6.23 6.16 -19.57
CA GLN A 118 -6.61 6.79 -18.30
C GLN A 118 -8.02 6.40 -17.85
N LYS A 119 -8.99 6.30 -18.78
CA LYS A 119 -10.32 5.78 -18.49
C LYS A 119 -10.25 4.35 -17.93
N LEU A 120 -9.47 3.49 -18.62
CA LEU A 120 -9.28 2.10 -18.19
C LEU A 120 -8.64 2.02 -16.79
N LYS A 121 -7.56 2.77 -16.53
CA LYS A 121 -6.90 2.83 -15.22
C LYS A 121 -7.87 3.25 -14.10
N SER A 122 -8.69 4.26 -14.32
CA SER A 122 -9.65 4.74 -13.33
C SER A 122 -10.68 3.66 -12.95
N GLU A 123 -11.23 2.96 -13.93
CA GLU A 123 -12.22 1.89 -13.68
C GLU A 123 -11.56 0.64 -13.07
N VAL A 124 -10.33 0.34 -13.47
CA VAL A 124 -9.53 -0.75 -12.87
C VAL A 124 -9.25 -0.49 -11.39
N GLU A 125 -8.87 0.73 -11.01
CA GLU A 125 -8.64 1.08 -9.60
C GLU A 125 -9.91 0.93 -8.77
N LYS A 126 -11.07 1.36 -9.29
CA LYS A 126 -12.36 1.16 -8.62
C LYS A 126 -12.65 -0.35 -8.45
N ALA A 127 -12.49 -1.12 -9.53
CA ALA A 127 -12.71 -2.56 -9.49
C ALA A 127 -11.79 -3.27 -8.48
N LYS A 128 -10.50 -2.90 -8.42
CA LYS A 128 -9.58 -3.42 -7.40
C LYS A 128 -10.09 -3.15 -5.99
N ARG A 129 -10.55 -1.94 -5.70
CA ARG A 129 -11.09 -1.58 -4.37
C ARG A 129 -12.34 -2.39 -4.05
N ASP A 130 -13.26 -2.54 -5.00
CA ASP A 130 -14.50 -3.29 -4.83
C ASP A 130 -14.23 -4.77 -4.57
N LEU A 131 -13.21 -5.36 -5.23
CA LEU A 131 -12.78 -6.75 -5.01
C LEU A 131 -12.30 -7.02 -3.58
N SER A 132 -12.03 -6.01 -2.76
CA SER A 132 -11.77 -6.20 -1.34
C SER A 132 -13.05 -6.61 -0.57
N SER A 133 -14.23 -6.25 -1.07
CA SER A 133 -15.51 -6.53 -0.42
C SER A 133 -16.35 -7.59 -1.14
N VAL A 134 -16.24 -7.68 -2.49
CA VAL A 134 -17.02 -8.62 -3.29
C VAL A 134 -16.13 -9.63 -4.03
N LEU A 135 -16.71 -10.75 -4.47
CA LEU A 135 -15.96 -11.83 -5.13
C LEU A 135 -15.74 -11.60 -6.62
N GLN A 136 -16.55 -10.73 -7.24
CA GLN A 136 -16.42 -10.36 -8.65
C GLN A 136 -16.95 -8.96 -8.90
N VAL A 137 -16.40 -8.29 -9.91
CA VAL A 137 -16.80 -6.95 -10.36
C VAL A 137 -16.90 -6.93 -11.88
N LYS A 138 -17.93 -6.27 -12.40
CA LYS A 138 -18.05 -5.95 -13.82
C LYS A 138 -17.48 -4.55 -14.06
N ILE A 139 -16.52 -4.43 -14.97
CA ILE A 139 -16.02 -3.17 -15.50
C ILE A 139 -16.79 -2.86 -16.77
N SER A 140 -17.33 -1.65 -16.87
CA SER A 140 -18.07 -1.17 -18.06
C SER A 140 -17.61 0.24 -18.39
N ILE A 141 -17.08 0.44 -19.59
CA ILE A 141 -16.57 1.74 -20.07
C ILE A 141 -17.17 2.00 -21.46
N GLU A 142 -18.07 2.97 -21.54
CA GLU A 142 -18.65 3.39 -22.81
C GLU A 142 -17.62 4.15 -23.67
N GLY A 143 -17.54 3.82 -24.95
CA GLY A 143 -16.65 4.46 -25.90
C GLY A 143 -15.20 4.51 -25.40
N LEU A 144 -14.66 3.39 -24.97
CA LEU A 144 -13.30 3.32 -24.43
C LEU A 144 -12.28 3.81 -25.46
N MET A 145 -12.36 3.29 -26.69
CA MET A 145 -11.50 3.68 -27.81
C MET A 145 -12.22 3.46 -29.15
N ASP A 146 -12.11 4.39 -30.09
CA ASP A 146 -12.73 4.34 -31.41
C ASP A 146 -14.26 4.09 -31.38
N GLY A 147 -14.95 4.57 -30.33
CA GLY A 147 -16.37 4.35 -30.12
C GLY A 147 -16.73 2.93 -29.64
N ILE A 148 -15.73 2.09 -29.35
CA ILE A 148 -15.93 0.71 -28.89
C ILE A 148 -16.11 0.70 -27.37
N ASP A 149 -17.19 0.09 -26.91
CA ASP A 149 -17.45 -0.14 -25.50
C ASP A 149 -16.59 -1.29 -24.97
N PHE A 150 -16.25 -1.20 -23.69
CA PHE A 150 -15.52 -2.25 -22.99
C PHE A 150 -16.34 -2.78 -21.83
N GLU A 151 -16.68 -4.06 -21.87
CA GLU A 151 -17.36 -4.75 -20.78
C GLU A 151 -16.63 -6.05 -20.45
N GLU A 152 -16.16 -6.17 -19.21
CA GLU A 152 -15.48 -7.37 -18.71
C GLU A 152 -15.80 -7.61 -17.24
N THR A 153 -15.73 -8.85 -16.84
CA THR A 153 -15.87 -9.25 -15.44
C THR A 153 -14.55 -9.80 -14.93
N ILE A 154 -14.17 -9.40 -13.72
CA ILE A 154 -13.02 -9.95 -13.03
C ILE A 154 -13.42 -10.50 -11.66
N THR A 155 -12.84 -11.64 -11.30
CA THR A 155 -13.00 -12.22 -9.97
C THR A 155 -11.84 -11.88 -9.07
N ARG A 156 -12.06 -11.87 -7.75
CA ARG A 156 -11.00 -11.73 -6.75
C ARG A 156 -9.89 -12.76 -6.94
N ALA A 157 -10.24 -14.02 -7.19
CA ALA A 157 -9.27 -15.09 -7.43
C ALA A 157 -8.36 -14.79 -8.63
N ARG A 158 -8.92 -14.24 -9.72
CA ARG A 158 -8.13 -13.86 -10.90
C ARG A 158 -7.23 -12.65 -10.62
N PHE A 159 -7.71 -11.67 -9.86
CA PHE A 159 -6.90 -10.55 -9.40
C PHE A 159 -5.71 -11.04 -8.55
N GLU A 160 -5.96 -11.92 -7.58
CA GLU A 160 -4.93 -12.47 -6.70
C GLU A 160 -3.89 -13.29 -7.48
N GLU A 161 -4.32 -14.04 -8.48
CA GLU A 161 -3.41 -14.77 -9.39
C GLU A 161 -2.51 -13.82 -10.20
N LEU A 162 -3.08 -12.77 -10.78
CA LEU A 162 -2.34 -11.77 -11.57
C LEU A 162 -1.30 -11.01 -10.74
N CYS A 163 -1.52 -10.89 -9.44
CA CYS A 163 -0.68 -10.15 -8.50
C CYS A 163 0.11 -11.04 -7.52
N ALA A 164 0.12 -12.36 -7.72
CA ALA A 164 0.67 -13.31 -6.76
C ALA A 164 2.15 -13.06 -6.41
N ASP A 165 2.95 -12.64 -7.38
CA ASP A 165 4.36 -12.28 -7.19
C ASP A 165 4.52 -11.00 -6.36
N LEU A 166 3.64 -10.00 -6.55
CA LEU A 166 3.63 -8.76 -5.79
C LEU A 166 3.28 -9.01 -4.32
N PHE A 167 2.29 -9.86 -4.06
CA PHE A 167 1.95 -10.26 -2.69
C PHE A 167 3.12 -10.97 -1.99
N LYS A 168 3.82 -11.87 -2.69
CA LYS A 168 5.00 -12.54 -2.13
C LYS A 168 6.15 -11.57 -1.83
N LYS A 169 6.32 -10.52 -2.63
CA LYS A 169 7.35 -9.50 -2.39
C LYS A 169 7.18 -8.80 -1.05
N THR A 170 5.95 -8.63 -0.56
CA THR A 170 5.72 -7.98 0.74
C THR A 170 6.30 -8.75 1.93
N LEU A 171 6.51 -10.05 1.79
CA LEU A 171 7.11 -10.87 2.86
C LEU A 171 8.61 -10.63 3.04
N VAL A 172 9.30 -10.13 2.01
CA VAL A 172 10.75 -9.90 2.07
C VAL A 172 11.11 -8.82 3.09
N PRO A 173 10.54 -7.60 3.07
CA PRO A 173 10.80 -6.60 4.10
C PRO A 173 10.39 -7.06 5.51
N VAL A 174 9.32 -7.83 5.64
CA VAL A 174 8.93 -8.41 6.95
C VAL A 174 10.03 -9.31 7.49
N GLN A 175 10.56 -10.22 6.65
CA GLN A 175 11.66 -11.09 7.07
C GLN A 175 12.92 -10.28 7.41
N THR A 176 13.27 -9.27 6.60
CA THR A 176 14.42 -8.39 6.87
C THR A 176 14.28 -7.70 8.22
N VAL A 177 13.13 -7.14 8.54
CA VAL A 177 12.88 -6.48 9.84
C VAL A 177 13.02 -7.47 11.01
N MET A 178 12.54 -8.70 10.84
CA MET A 178 12.68 -9.74 11.87
C MET A 178 14.15 -10.13 12.07
N ASP A 179 14.92 -10.28 10.98
CA ASP A 179 16.32 -10.66 11.03
C ASP A 179 17.17 -9.53 11.63
N ASP A 180 16.95 -8.28 11.23
CA ASP A 180 17.71 -7.11 11.69
C ASP A 180 17.41 -6.77 13.16
N SER A 181 16.20 -6.97 13.62
CA SER A 181 15.81 -6.73 15.01
C SER A 181 16.25 -7.85 15.96
N GLY A 182 16.48 -9.06 15.44
CA GLY A 182 16.79 -10.26 16.23
C GLY A 182 15.60 -10.85 16.98
N PHE A 183 14.38 -10.30 16.84
CA PHE A 183 13.18 -10.82 17.48
C PHE A 183 12.70 -12.12 16.80
N LYS A 184 12.16 -13.02 17.60
CA LYS A 184 11.45 -14.21 17.10
C LYS A 184 9.98 -13.87 16.83
N LYS A 185 9.35 -14.60 15.93
CA LYS A 185 7.91 -14.43 15.64
C LYS A 185 7.04 -14.55 16.89
N SER A 186 7.42 -15.39 17.85
CA SER A 186 6.70 -15.58 19.11
C SER A 186 6.82 -14.41 20.08
N GLU A 187 7.70 -13.46 19.81
CA GLU A 187 7.92 -12.26 20.62
C GLU A 187 7.17 -11.04 20.05
N ILE A 188 6.46 -11.22 18.95
CA ILE A 188 5.63 -10.18 18.35
C ILE A 188 4.21 -10.29 18.94
N ASP A 189 3.76 -9.22 19.58
CA ASP A 189 2.45 -9.16 20.23
C ASP A 189 1.32 -8.76 19.27
N GLU A 190 1.59 -7.81 18.38
CA GLU A 190 0.57 -7.25 17.48
C GLU A 190 1.15 -6.90 16.11
N ILE A 191 0.29 -6.95 15.09
CA ILE A 191 0.57 -6.44 13.74
C ILE A 191 -0.44 -5.36 13.43
N VAL A 192 0.04 -4.15 13.15
CA VAL A 192 -0.78 -3.00 12.76
C VAL A 192 -0.72 -2.85 11.25
N LEU A 193 -1.87 -2.96 10.60
CA LEU A 193 -2.02 -2.81 9.16
C LEU A 193 -2.38 -1.37 8.81
N VAL A 194 -1.56 -0.72 8.00
CA VAL A 194 -1.69 0.67 7.55
C VAL A 194 -1.67 0.72 6.03
N GLY A 195 -2.28 1.76 5.46
CA GLY A 195 -2.37 1.92 4.01
C GLY A 195 -3.57 1.23 3.38
N GLY A 196 -4.08 1.83 2.30
CA GLY A 196 -5.30 1.36 1.63
C GLY A 196 -5.20 -0.06 1.06
N SER A 197 -4.01 -0.46 0.64
CA SER A 197 -3.76 -1.77 0.02
C SER A 197 -3.76 -2.92 1.03
N THR A 198 -3.66 -2.65 2.34
CA THR A 198 -3.81 -3.67 3.39
C THR A 198 -5.24 -4.17 3.54
N ARG A 199 -6.23 -3.48 2.94
CA ARG A 199 -7.62 -3.93 2.88
C ARG A 199 -7.85 -5.08 1.91
N ILE A 200 -6.89 -5.38 1.04
CA ILE A 200 -6.95 -6.52 0.13
C ILE A 200 -6.93 -7.81 0.97
N PRO A 201 -7.96 -8.70 0.86
CA PRO A 201 -8.04 -9.89 1.70
C PRO A 201 -6.80 -10.78 1.62
N LYS A 202 -6.17 -10.85 0.46
CA LYS A 202 -4.94 -11.65 0.28
C LYS A 202 -3.78 -11.12 1.11
N VAL A 203 -3.65 -9.82 1.28
CA VAL A 203 -2.60 -9.22 2.15
C VAL A 203 -2.81 -9.62 3.61
N GLN A 204 -4.07 -9.65 4.07
CA GLN A 204 -4.40 -10.04 5.44
C GLN A 204 -4.22 -11.54 5.71
N GLN A 205 -4.12 -12.35 4.68
CA GLN A 205 -3.92 -13.81 4.75
C GLN A 205 -2.45 -14.23 4.71
N LEU A 206 -1.54 -13.33 4.40
CA LEU A 206 -0.10 -13.58 4.34
C LEU A 206 0.51 -13.73 5.73
#